data_4d430c993ba66eb154e48ff6851dff61
#
_entry.id   4d430c993ba66eb154e48ff6851dff61
#
_cell.length_a   1.000
_cell.length_b   1.000
_cell.length_c   1.000
_cell.angle_alpha   90.00
_cell.angle_beta   90.00
_cell.angle_gamma   90.00
#
_symmetry.space_group_name_H-M   'P 1'
#
loop_
_entity.id
_entity.type
_entity.pdbx_description
1 polymer ?
#
loop_
_entity_poly.entity_id
_entity_poly.type
_entity_poly.pdbx_seq_one_letter_code
_entity_poly.pdbx_strand_id
1 'polypeptide(L)'
;MSNQKNINNDIELLVGGQQAFPAILDEIRAAQHSIHICMFVWRDDDIGRTIAEELFEAADRGVKINIVKDRNGLFCEYSEEDQSSFFHKKLSPIEIFKINIMKILYQPELLFKPFSGKDEELLNKIKGHPNITVDSEEYRMDHSKYYIFDEKTIIMGGINIEDKENGADIHGTHYIDYMVKIKNEEAVQELHEKLKNGPGNGDSLFALNVPGYKESGIIQAYLKMIDDTSQELSIIMSYLMPIKEITDALKRALDRGVKIRLLIPEKANYLNDSNRYTAMVLYDYANKNGYDFRIYMSEKMTHIKAMISENTISIGSANLTGRSLWKQGELNLFTQNDDSDFARSVKENFETIFADSMQVKNTQQLKHSKLVVLMEKFEMS
;
A
#
# COMPACT_ATOMS: atom_id res chain seq x y z
N MET A 1 17.11 18.05 23.01
CA MET A 1 16.43 16.77 22.71
C MET A 1 15.12 16.83 23.45
N SER A 2 14.04 17.17 22.74
CA SER A 2 12.69 17.28 23.31
C SER A 2 12.20 15.88 23.69
N ASN A 3 11.47 15.78 24.80
CA ASN A 3 10.69 14.62 25.24
C ASN A 3 9.61 14.29 24.18
N GLN A 4 10.00 13.77 23.00
CA GLN A 4 9.04 13.05 22.20
C GLN A 4 8.72 11.77 22.96
N LYS A 5 7.53 11.68 23.56
CA LYS A 5 6.94 10.42 24.00
C LYS A 5 7.20 9.40 22.88
N ASN A 6 7.68 8.22 23.25
CA ASN A 6 7.90 7.17 22.26
C ASN A 6 6.55 6.77 21.67
N ILE A 7 6.23 7.32 20.50
CA ILE A 7 4.95 7.15 19.81
C ILE A 7 4.69 5.66 19.46
N ASN A 8 5.75 4.85 19.38
CA ASN A 8 5.60 3.42 19.07
C ASN A 8 4.72 2.66 20.07
N ASN A 9 4.56 3.18 21.30
CA ASN A 9 3.65 2.60 22.28
C ASN A 9 2.16 2.84 21.94
N ASP A 10 1.87 3.78 21.06
CA ASP A 10 0.53 4.13 20.61
C ASP A 10 0.22 3.48 19.24
N ILE A 11 1.17 2.69 18.68
CA ILE A 11 1.07 2.04 17.38
C ILE A 11 0.86 0.54 17.54
N GLU A 12 -0.07 -0.01 16.75
CA GLU A 12 -0.34 -1.45 16.61
C GLU A 12 -0.17 -1.87 15.16
N LEU A 13 0.53 -3.00 14.92
CA LEU A 13 0.61 -3.63 13.60
C LEU A 13 -0.63 -4.49 13.38
N LEU A 14 -1.29 -4.32 12.24
CA LEU A 14 -2.41 -5.14 11.79
C LEU A 14 -1.98 -5.93 10.54
N VAL A 15 -1.85 -7.23 10.68
CA VAL A 15 -1.37 -8.13 9.62
C VAL A 15 -2.56 -8.71 8.85
N GLY A 16 -2.66 -8.35 7.56
CA GLY A 16 -3.75 -8.79 6.68
C GLY A 16 -5.11 -8.22 7.05
N GLY A 17 -6.07 -8.38 6.15
CA GLY A 17 -7.44 -7.92 6.37
C GLY A 17 -8.13 -8.61 7.55
N GLN A 18 -7.70 -9.83 7.91
CA GLN A 18 -8.24 -10.56 9.06
C GLN A 18 -8.02 -9.84 10.40
N GLN A 19 -6.98 -9.00 10.52
CA GLN A 19 -6.77 -8.14 11.68
C GLN A 19 -7.23 -6.70 11.39
N ALA A 20 -7.00 -6.21 10.18
CA ALA A 20 -7.31 -4.83 9.83
C ALA A 20 -8.81 -4.54 9.78
N PHE A 21 -9.62 -5.39 9.13
CA PHE A 21 -11.05 -5.10 8.99
C PHE A 21 -11.82 -5.18 10.30
N PRO A 22 -11.62 -6.16 11.20
CA PRO A 22 -12.20 -6.09 12.54
C PRO A 22 -11.83 -4.81 13.28
N ALA A 23 -10.56 -4.38 13.25
CA ALA A 23 -10.12 -3.16 13.90
C ALA A 23 -10.78 -1.90 13.29
N ILE A 24 -10.96 -1.85 11.96
CA ILE A 24 -11.68 -0.77 11.28
C ILE A 24 -13.15 -0.75 11.68
N LEU A 25 -13.82 -1.91 11.66
CA LEU A 25 -15.23 -2.03 12.04
C LEU A 25 -15.46 -1.63 13.49
N ASP A 26 -14.57 -2.01 14.39
CA ASP A 26 -14.65 -1.63 15.81
C ASP A 26 -14.52 -0.11 16.00
N GLU A 27 -13.58 0.55 15.26
CA GLU A 27 -13.45 2.01 15.31
C GLU A 27 -14.66 2.71 14.67
N ILE A 28 -15.26 2.18 13.59
CA ILE A 28 -16.51 2.72 13.01
C ILE A 28 -17.66 2.65 14.02
N ARG A 29 -17.81 1.52 14.71
CA ARG A 29 -18.83 1.32 15.74
C ARG A 29 -18.64 2.23 16.95
N ALA A 30 -17.38 2.46 17.34
CA ALA A 30 -17.01 3.28 18.48
C ALA A 30 -17.08 4.79 18.22
N ALA A 31 -16.99 5.21 16.94
CA ALA A 31 -16.97 6.62 16.55
C ALA A 31 -18.21 7.38 17.02
N GLN A 32 -17.96 8.58 17.58
CA GLN A 32 -19.00 9.47 18.15
C GLN A 32 -19.16 10.78 17.36
N HIS A 33 -18.14 11.22 16.62
CA HIS A 33 -18.11 12.55 16.01
C HIS A 33 -17.84 12.53 14.52
N SER A 34 -16.73 11.91 14.10
CA SER A 34 -16.29 12.00 12.72
C SER A 34 -15.54 10.75 12.26
N ILE A 35 -15.70 10.42 10.97
CA ILE A 35 -14.92 9.43 10.26
C ILE A 35 -14.48 10.03 8.95
N HIS A 36 -13.16 10.01 8.67
CA HIS A 36 -12.61 10.38 7.37
C HIS A 36 -11.94 9.17 6.74
N ILE A 37 -12.26 8.88 5.48
CA ILE A 37 -11.73 7.74 4.73
C ILE A 37 -11.12 8.25 3.43
N CYS A 38 -9.88 7.87 3.14
CA CYS A 38 -9.27 7.95 1.82
C CYS A 38 -8.98 6.53 1.33
N MET A 39 -9.48 6.19 0.13
CA MET A 39 -9.38 4.82 -0.38
C MET A 39 -9.16 4.79 -1.89
N PHE A 40 -8.29 3.88 -2.33
CA PHE A 40 -8.00 3.68 -3.76
C PHE A 40 -8.93 2.63 -4.39
N VAL A 41 -9.04 1.43 -3.82
CA VAL A 41 -9.96 0.36 -4.28
C VAL A 41 -11.01 0.10 -3.22
N TRP A 42 -12.28 0.06 -3.65
CA TRP A 42 -13.42 -0.32 -2.83
C TRP A 42 -14.37 -1.17 -3.68
N ARG A 43 -14.29 -2.49 -3.50
CA ARG A 43 -15.12 -3.42 -4.27
C ARG A 43 -16.53 -3.54 -3.74
N ASP A 44 -17.42 -3.97 -4.59
CA ASP A 44 -18.79 -4.34 -4.24
C ASP A 44 -18.84 -5.84 -3.90
N ASP A 45 -18.12 -6.21 -2.85
CA ASP A 45 -18.00 -7.54 -2.30
C ASP A 45 -18.48 -7.58 -0.82
N ASP A 46 -18.26 -8.67 -0.11
CA ASP A 46 -18.84 -8.83 1.22
C ASP A 46 -18.25 -7.85 2.23
N ILE A 47 -16.91 -7.67 2.24
CA ILE A 47 -16.27 -6.69 3.15
C ILE A 47 -16.58 -5.25 2.74
N GLY A 48 -16.63 -4.98 1.43
CA GLY A 48 -16.96 -3.66 0.91
C GLY A 48 -18.36 -3.21 1.32
N ARG A 49 -19.32 -4.13 1.27
CA ARG A 49 -20.70 -3.88 1.72
C ARG A 49 -20.80 -3.79 3.25
N THR A 50 -20.14 -4.68 3.98
CA THR A 50 -20.12 -4.65 5.45
C THR A 50 -19.62 -3.31 5.98
N ILE A 51 -18.50 -2.79 5.44
CA ILE A 51 -17.98 -1.49 5.84
C ILE A 51 -18.98 -0.38 5.49
N ALA A 52 -19.61 -0.41 4.31
CA ALA A 52 -20.60 0.59 3.92
C ALA A 52 -21.84 0.58 4.83
N GLU A 53 -22.33 -0.60 5.22
CA GLU A 53 -23.45 -0.76 6.15
C GLU A 53 -23.13 -0.17 7.55
N GLU A 54 -21.98 -0.50 8.10
CA GLU A 54 -21.52 0.02 9.40
C GLU A 54 -21.32 1.55 9.38
N LEU A 55 -20.84 2.09 8.26
CA LEU A 55 -20.74 3.54 8.08
C LEU A 55 -22.13 4.20 8.00
N PHE A 56 -23.08 3.56 7.33
CA PHE A 56 -24.47 4.05 7.31
C PHE A 56 -25.07 4.07 8.72
N GLU A 57 -24.90 3.00 9.50
CA GLU A 57 -25.34 2.96 10.89
C GLU A 57 -24.63 4.00 11.77
N ALA A 58 -23.33 4.25 11.56
CA ALA A 58 -22.62 5.31 12.27
C ALA A 58 -23.18 6.70 11.92
N ALA A 59 -23.51 6.94 10.65
CA ALA A 59 -24.14 8.18 10.21
C ALA A 59 -25.54 8.37 10.81
N ASP A 60 -26.34 7.29 10.94
CA ASP A 60 -27.65 7.32 11.62
C ASP A 60 -27.50 7.67 13.12
N ARG A 61 -26.37 7.30 13.77
CA ARG A 61 -26.02 7.76 15.12
C ARG A 61 -25.61 9.23 15.20
N GLY A 62 -25.45 9.92 14.08
CA GLY A 62 -25.06 11.33 14.00
C GLY A 62 -23.59 11.59 13.67
N VAL A 63 -22.78 10.56 13.44
CA VAL A 63 -21.37 10.68 13.07
C VAL A 63 -21.24 11.33 11.69
N LYS A 64 -20.35 12.31 11.53
CA LYS A 64 -20.04 12.96 10.25
C LYS A 64 -19.01 12.15 9.49
N ILE A 65 -19.35 11.69 8.30
CA ILE A 65 -18.51 10.80 7.51
C ILE A 65 -18.11 11.48 6.21
N ASN A 66 -16.81 11.49 5.93
CA ASN A 66 -16.25 11.97 4.68
C ASN A 66 -15.49 10.83 3.98
N ILE A 67 -15.93 10.44 2.80
CA ILE A 67 -15.33 9.38 1.99
C ILE A 67 -14.72 10.03 0.74
N VAL A 68 -13.41 9.90 0.60
CA VAL A 68 -12.66 10.26 -0.59
C VAL A 68 -12.22 8.98 -1.28
N LYS A 69 -12.75 8.70 -2.47
CA LYS A 69 -12.43 7.52 -3.27
C LYS A 69 -11.84 7.96 -4.61
N ASP A 70 -10.60 7.56 -4.87
CA ASP A 70 -9.99 7.87 -6.17
C ASP A 70 -10.67 7.08 -7.31
N ARG A 71 -11.13 7.79 -8.34
CA ARG A 71 -11.74 7.14 -9.51
C ARG A 71 -10.77 6.24 -10.27
N ASN A 72 -9.44 6.50 -10.22
CA ASN A 72 -8.45 5.60 -10.83
C ASN A 72 -8.53 4.15 -10.29
N GLY A 73 -8.97 3.95 -9.07
CA GLY A 73 -9.15 2.61 -8.49
C GLY A 73 -10.11 1.72 -9.28
N LEU A 74 -11.07 2.32 -10.04
CA LEU A 74 -12.00 1.55 -10.87
C LEU A 74 -11.28 0.65 -11.90
N PHE A 75 -10.10 1.07 -12.37
CA PHE A 75 -9.34 0.26 -13.32
C PHE A 75 -8.89 -1.07 -12.69
N CYS A 76 -8.43 -1.05 -11.43
CA CYS A 76 -8.11 -2.27 -10.67
C CYS A 76 -9.39 -3.06 -10.35
N GLU A 77 -10.46 -2.37 -9.91
CA GLU A 77 -11.75 -2.99 -9.55
C GLU A 77 -12.36 -3.79 -10.70
N TYR A 78 -12.17 -3.38 -11.94
CA TYR A 78 -12.75 -4.02 -13.12
C TYR A 78 -11.77 -4.83 -13.98
N SER A 79 -10.45 -4.69 -13.79
CA SER A 79 -9.46 -5.47 -14.55
C SER A 79 -9.04 -6.77 -13.87
N GLU A 80 -9.37 -6.94 -12.60
CA GLU A 80 -9.07 -8.14 -11.81
C GLU A 80 -10.33 -9.01 -11.62
N GLU A 81 -10.18 -10.15 -10.96
CA GLU A 81 -11.28 -11.01 -10.54
C GLU A 81 -12.34 -10.21 -9.77
N ASP A 82 -13.58 -10.71 -9.76
CA ASP A 82 -14.78 -10.07 -9.20
C ASP A 82 -15.33 -8.87 -9.98
N GLN A 83 -14.52 -8.16 -10.74
CA GLN A 83 -14.91 -7.09 -11.68
C GLN A 83 -16.07 -6.22 -11.18
N SER A 84 -15.96 -5.75 -9.94
CA SER A 84 -17.00 -4.99 -9.25
C SER A 84 -16.43 -3.75 -8.58
N SER A 85 -17.18 -2.64 -8.63
CA SER A 85 -16.90 -1.41 -7.89
C SER A 85 -18.08 -1.05 -7.02
N PHE A 86 -17.85 -0.64 -5.77
CA PHE A 86 -18.92 -0.16 -4.91
C PHE A 86 -19.47 1.19 -5.40
N PHE A 87 -18.60 2.12 -5.78
CA PHE A 87 -18.97 3.49 -6.15
C PHE A 87 -19.22 3.71 -7.64
N HIS A 88 -18.55 2.98 -8.53
CA HIS A 88 -18.55 3.24 -9.97
C HIS A 88 -19.27 2.13 -10.74
N LYS A 89 -20.61 2.15 -10.74
CA LYS A 89 -21.45 1.15 -11.44
C LYS A 89 -21.55 1.38 -12.94
N LYS A 90 -21.33 2.62 -13.39
CA LYS A 90 -21.42 3.01 -14.80
C LYS A 90 -20.04 3.42 -15.31
N LEU A 91 -19.62 2.76 -16.39
CA LEU A 91 -18.33 3.00 -17.04
C LEU A 91 -18.54 3.72 -18.38
N SER A 92 -17.67 4.69 -18.65
CA SER A 92 -17.60 5.30 -19.98
C SER A 92 -16.91 4.38 -20.98
N PRO A 93 -17.12 4.56 -22.32
CA PRO A 93 -16.43 3.77 -23.35
C PRO A 93 -14.90 3.83 -23.23
N ILE A 94 -14.34 4.96 -22.80
CA ILE A 94 -12.89 5.13 -22.61
C ILE A 94 -12.39 4.30 -21.43
N GLU A 95 -13.13 4.26 -20.33
CA GLU A 95 -12.80 3.43 -19.17
C GLU A 95 -12.83 1.94 -19.53
N ILE A 96 -13.88 1.48 -20.22
CA ILE A 96 -14.00 0.11 -20.70
C ILE A 96 -12.80 -0.25 -21.60
N PHE A 97 -12.41 0.65 -22.51
CA PHE A 97 -11.25 0.44 -23.38
C PHE A 97 -9.95 0.28 -22.56
N LYS A 98 -9.69 1.16 -21.57
CA LYS A 98 -8.51 1.08 -20.69
C LYS A 98 -8.52 -0.19 -19.85
N ILE A 99 -9.67 -0.58 -19.26
CA ILE A 99 -9.83 -1.83 -18.50
C ILE A 99 -9.48 -3.04 -19.38
N ASN A 100 -9.96 -3.07 -20.62
CA ASN A 100 -9.65 -4.17 -21.53
C ASN A 100 -8.15 -4.23 -21.91
N ILE A 101 -7.47 -3.08 -22.04
CA ILE A 101 -6.01 -3.07 -22.22
C ILE A 101 -5.31 -3.68 -20.99
N MET A 102 -5.70 -3.31 -19.78
CA MET A 102 -5.13 -3.88 -18.56
C MET A 102 -5.38 -5.40 -18.47
N LYS A 103 -6.59 -5.85 -18.82
CA LYS A 103 -6.89 -7.29 -18.88
C LYS A 103 -6.00 -8.02 -19.90
N ILE A 104 -5.81 -7.47 -21.09
CA ILE A 104 -4.92 -8.07 -22.12
C ILE A 104 -3.49 -8.22 -21.58
N LEU A 105 -3.01 -7.25 -20.83
CA LEU A 105 -1.64 -7.25 -20.33
C LEU A 105 -1.43 -8.19 -19.12
N TYR A 106 -2.40 -8.24 -18.21
CA TYR A 106 -2.21 -8.87 -16.89
C TYR A 106 -3.17 -10.02 -16.60
N GLN A 107 -4.38 -10.01 -17.15
CA GLN A 107 -5.48 -10.95 -16.84
C GLN A 107 -6.28 -11.30 -18.09
N PRO A 108 -5.65 -11.85 -19.16
CA PRO A 108 -6.31 -12.06 -20.46
C PRO A 108 -7.53 -12.99 -20.40
N GLU A 109 -7.59 -13.88 -19.39
CA GLU A 109 -8.72 -14.77 -19.13
C GLU A 109 -9.99 -14.04 -18.68
N LEU A 110 -9.87 -12.80 -18.26
CA LEU A 110 -11.01 -11.97 -17.82
C LEU A 110 -11.59 -11.10 -18.95
N LEU A 111 -10.99 -11.08 -20.16
CA LEU A 111 -11.31 -10.13 -21.22
C LEU A 111 -12.79 -10.17 -21.65
N PHE A 112 -13.43 -11.34 -21.64
CA PHE A 112 -14.81 -11.52 -22.06
C PHE A 112 -15.78 -11.85 -20.92
N LYS A 113 -15.31 -11.82 -19.68
CA LYS A 113 -16.19 -12.02 -18.52
C LYS A 113 -17.05 -10.76 -18.32
N PRO A 114 -18.36 -10.90 -18.09
CA PRO A 114 -19.23 -9.77 -17.79
C PRO A 114 -18.85 -9.13 -16.46
N PHE A 115 -19.04 -7.83 -16.34
CA PHE A 115 -18.89 -7.15 -15.06
C PHE A 115 -19.97 -7.65 -14.09
N SER A 116 -19.58 -7.91 -12.84
CA SER A 116 -20.51 -8.24 -11.78
C SER A 116 -21.18 -6.95 -11.29
N GLY A 117 -22.46 -6.78 -11.62
CA GLY A 117 -23.26 -5.68 -11.08
C GLY A 117 -24.06 -6.19 -9.89
N LYS A 118 -23.79 -5.66 -8.69
CA LYS A 118 -24.69 -5.78 -7.55
C LYS A 118 -25.61 -4.55 -7.48
N ASP A 119 -26.69 -4.70 -6.71
CA ASP A 119 -27.68 -3.69 -6.43
C ASP A 119 -27.07 -2.33 -6.01
N GLU A 120 -27.65 -1.23 -6.50
CA GLU A 120 -27.23 0.14 -6.16
C GLU A 120 -27.94 0.67 -4.88
N GLU A 121 -28.81 -0.09 -4.25
CA GLU A 121 -29.65 0.40 -3.14
C GLU A 121 -28.77 0.94 -1.98
N LEU A 122 -27.78 0.17 -1.52
CA LEU A 122 -26.88 0.59 -0.44
C LEU A 122 -26.05 1.81 -0.84
N LEU A 123 -25.53 1.85 -2.06
CA LEU A 123 -24.81 3.01 -2.57
C LEU A 123 -25.69 4.27 -2.57
N ASN A 124 -26.95 4.15 -2.99
CA ASN A 124 -27.87 5.27 -2.99
C ASN A 124 -28.22 5.74 -1.56
N LYS A 125 -28.34 4.83 -0.60
CA LYS A 125 -28.50 5.18 0.82
C LYS A 125 -27.29 5.95 1.34
N ILE A 126 -26.07 5.48 1.07
CA ILE A 126 -24.81 6.14 1.45
C ILE A 126 -24.74 7.55 0.84
N LYS A 127 -24.91 7.68 -0.48
CA LYS A 127 -24.85 8.99 -1.18
C LYS A 127 -25.96 9.94 -0.79
N GLY A 128 -27.10 9.44 -0.37
CA GLY A 128 -28.28 10.24 0.05
C GLY A 128 -28.28 10.63 1.53
N HIS A 129 -27.39 10.11 2.35
CA HIS A 129 -27.41 10.34 3.78
C HIS A 129 -26.86 11.74 4.16
N PRO A 130 -27.58 12.55 5.00
CA PRO A 130 -27.19 13.94 5.31
C PRO A 130 -25.88 14.06 6.10
N ASN A 131 -25.42 13.00 6.75
CA ASN A 131 -24.17 12.95 7.51
C ASN A 131 -23.02 12.30 6.74
N ILE A 132 -23.21 11.85 5.49
CA ILE A 132 -22.18 11.24 4.66
C ILE A 132 -21.90 12.12 3.44
N THR A 133 -20.65 12.49 3.28
CA THR A 133 -20.14 13.14 2.06
C THR A 133 -19.32 12.13 1.29
N VAL A 134 -19.61 11.95 0.02
CA VAL A 134 -18.87 11.04 -0.87
C VAL A 134 -18.27 11.85 -2.01
N ASP A 135 -16.94 11.79 -2.14
CA ASP A 135 -16.19 12.36 -3.24
C ASP A 135 -15.47 11.22 -3.97
N SER A 136 -16.08 10.71 -5.04
CA SER A 136 -15.62 9.51 -5.75
C SER A 136 -15.40 9.72 -7.25
N GLU A 137 -15.74 10.89 -7.80
CA GLU A 137 -15.81 11.06 -9.26
C GLU A 137 -14.51 11.58 -9.88
N GLU A 138 -13.54 12.02 -9.08
CA GLU A 138 -12.30 12.61 -9.57
C GLU A 138 -11.16 11.60 -9.72
N TYR A 139 -10.38 11.76 -10.79
CA TYR A 139 -9.12 11.04 -11.01
C TYR A 139 -7.98 11.76 -10.30
N ARG A 140 -7.80 11.50 -9.00
CA ARG A 140 -6.83 12.20 -8.15
C ARG A 140 -5.41 11.69 -8.26
N MET A 141 -5.23 10.46 -8.76
CA MET A 141 -3.96 9.74 -8.66
C MET A 141 -3.52 9.55 -7.20
N ASP A 142 -4.46 9.39 -6.27
CA ASP A 142 -4.17 9.16 -4.85
C ASP A 142 -4.31 7.67 -4.50
N HIS A 143 -3.16 7.05 -4.24
CA HIS A 143 -3.06 5.63 -3.89
C HIS A 143 -2.98 5.41 -2.37
N SER A 144 -3.16 6.45 -1.56
CA SER A 144 -3.21 6.34 -0.11
C SER A 144 -4.42 5.53 0.37
N LYS A 145 -4.28 4.84 1.49
CA LYS A 145 -5.36 4.14 2.16
C LYS A 145 -5.27 4.45 3.65
N TYR A 146 -6.22 5.25 4.13
CA TYR A 146 -6.27 5.59 5.55
C TYR A 146 -7.68 5.93 6.02
N TYR A 147 -7.85 5.78 7.31
CA TYR A 147 -9.04 6.14 8.08
C TYR A 147 -8.63 7.03 9.24
N ILE A 148 -9.41 8.05 9.55
CA ILE A 148 -9.26 8.87 10.75
C ILE A 148 -10.59 8.83 11.49
N PHE A 149 -10.57 8.48 12.77
CA PHE A 149 -11.74 8.36 13.64
C PHE A 149 -11.65 9.37 14.77
N ASP A 150 -12.68 10.20 14.92
CA ASP A 150 -12.87 11.16 16.01
C ASP A 150 -11.67 12.08 16.28
N GLU A 151 -10.83 12.33 15.25
CA GLU A 151 -9.58 13.10 15.39
C GLU A 151 -8.58 12.51 16.44
N LYS A 152 -8.66 11.19 16.71
CA LYS A 152 -7.88 10.49 17.75
C LYS A 152 -7.16 9.25 17.28
N THR A 153 -7.74 8.53 16.31
CA THR A 153 -7.20 7.27 15.81
C THR A 153 -7.00 7.35 14.31
N ILE A 154 -5.83 6.89 13.85
CA ILE A 154 -5.53 6.65 12.44
C ILE A 154 -5.40 5.16 12.22
N ILE A 155 -5.99 4.62 11.14
CA ILE A 155 -5.62 3.32 10.58
C ILE A 155 -5.15 3.57 9.15
N MET A 156 -3.92 3.16 8.81
CA MET A 156 -3.34 3.40 7.48
C MET A 156 -2.42 2.28 7.03
N GLY A 157 -2.22 2.13 5.72
CA GLY A 157 -1.29 1.14 5.17
C GLY A 157 -1.53 0.79 3.72
N GLY A 158 -1.35 -0.49 3.37
CA GLY A 158 -1.48 -0.98 1.99
C GLY A 158 -2.82 -1.60 1.64
N ILE A 159 -3.64 -2.00 2.62
CA ILE A 159 -4.86 -2.80 2.43
C ILE A 159 -5.99 -1.97 1.81
N ASN A 160 -6.53 -2.45 0.70
CA ASN A 160 -7.74 -1.92 0.08
C ASN A 160 -9.00 -2.54 0.71
N ILE A 161 -10.17 -2.00 0.40
CA ILE A 161 -11.46 -2.59 0.82
C ILE A 161 -11.90 -3.61 -0.24
N GLU A 162 -11.49 -4.86 -0.04
CA GLU A 162 -11.80 -5.97 -0.95
C GLU A 162 -11.60 -7.33 -0.24
N ASP A 163 -12.43 -8.33 -0.58
CA ASP A 163 -12.46 -9.64 0.09
C ASP A 163 -11.14 -10.41 0.00
N LYS A 164 -10.39 -10.27 -1.10
CA LYS A 164 -9.09 -10.93 -1.27
C LYS A 164 -8.05 -10.48 -0.23
N GLU A 165 -8.17 -9.28 0.32
CA GLU A 165 -7.34 -8.79 1.43
C GLU A 165 -7.79 -9.37 2.78
N ASN A 166 -9.04 -9.83 2.89
CA ASN A 166 -9.62 -10.41 4.11
C ASN A 166 -9.28 -11.90 4.29
N GLY A 167 -8.35 -12.43 3.52
CA GLY A 167 -7.99 -13.85 3.58
C GLY A 167 -9.07 -14.77 3.02
N ALA A 168 -10.11 -14.25 2.40
CA ALA A 168 -11.07 -15.04 1.65
C ALA A 168 -10.36 -15.62 0.43
N ASP A 169 -10.09 -16.93 0.49
CA ASP A 169 -9.51 -17.67 -0.63
C ASP A 169 -10.58 -17.95 -1.69
N ILE A 170 -11.00 -16.91 -2.39
CA ILE A 170 -12.00 -17.06 -3.46
C ILE A 170 -11.38 -17.75 -4.68
N HIS A 171 -10.05 -17.61 -4.88
CA HIS A 171 -9.35 -18.15 -6.06
C HIS A 171 -7.91 -18.63 -5.77
N GLY A 172 -7.57 -18.97 -4.52
CA GLY A 172 -6.21 -19.44 -4.16
C GLY A 172 -5.16 -18.34 -4.03
N THR A 173 -5.57 -17.06 -4.06
CA THR A 173 -4.69 -15.90 -3.94
C THR A 173 -4.87 -15.24 -2.58
N HIS A 174 -4.13 -15.70 -1.59
CA HIS A 174 -4.04 -14.98 -0.31
C HIS A 174 -3.12 -13.78 -0.47
N TYR A 175 -3.67 -12.58 -0.27
CA TYR A 175 -2.89 -11.37 -0.11
C TYR A 175 -2.40 -11.26 1.34
N ILE A 176 -1.14 -10.85 1.51
CA ILE A 176 -0.59 -10.46 2.79
C ILE A 176 -0.18 -9.00 2.67
N ASP A 177 -0.80 -8.13 3.46
CA ASP A 177 -0.44 -6.72 3.52
C ASP A 177 -0.54 -6.19 4.95
N TYR A 178 -0.10 -4.97 5.19
CA TYR A 178 -0.07 -4.35 6.51
C TYR A 178 -0.94 -3.12 6.57
N MET A 179 -1.60 -2.95 7.72
CA MET A 179 -2.06 -1.67 8.23
C MET A 179 -1.40 -1.39 9.57
N VAL A 180 -1.37 -0.14 9.96
CA VAL A 180 -0.99 0.28 11.31
C VAL A 180 -2.14 1.08 11.92
N LYS A 181 -2.44 0.82 13.19
CA LYS A 181 -3.40 1.57 13.98
C LYS A 181 -2.64 2.44 14.96
N ILE A 182 -2.91 3.75 14.96
CA ILE A 182 -2.22 4.76 15.75
C ILE A 182 -3.26 5.50 16.60
N LYS A 183 -3.20 5.35 17.92
CA LYS A 183 -4.08 6.02 18.89
C LYS A 183 -3.35 7.22 19.51
N ASN A 184 -3.24 8.31 18.75
CA ASN A 184 -2.50 9.49 19.17
C ASN A 184 -3.02 10.75 18.46
N GLU A 185 -3.54 11.72 19.23
CA GLU A 185 -4.12 12.96 18.69
C GLU A 185 -3.05 13.85 18.03
N GLU A 186 -1.81 13.87 18.52
CA GLU A 186 -0.71 14.65 17.92
C GLU A 186 -0.34 14.08 16.54
N ALA A 187 -0.37 12.75 16.38
CA ALA A 187 -0.16 12.10 15.09
C ALA A 187 -1.29 12.44 14.09
N VAL A 188 -2.54 12.51 14.54
CA VAL A 188 -3.66 12.94 13.68
C VAL A 188 -3.46 14.38 13.21
N GLN A 189 -3.08 15.28 14.11
CA GLN A 189 -2.80 16.68 13.78
C GLN A 189 -1.65 16.80 12.77
N GLU A 190 -0.54 16.06 12.98
CA GLU A 190 0.57 16.02 12.04
C GLU A 190 0.12 15.57 10.64
N LEU A 191 -0.71 14.50 10.57
CA LEU A 191 -1.23 14.02 9.30
C LEU A 191 -2.08 15.08 8.59
N HIS A 192 -3.01 15.73 9.31
CA HIS A 192 -3.83 16.81 8.76
C HIS A 192 -3.01 18.00 8.24
N GLU A 193 -1.99 18.42 8.99
CA GLU A 193 -1.10 19.49 8.58
C GLU A 193 -0.38 19.15 7.28
N LYS A 194 0.11 17.91 7.16
CA LYS A 194 0.78 17.44 5.94
C LYS A 194 -0.17 17.30 4.75
N LEU A 195 -1.36 16.77 4.96
CA LEU A 195 -2.37 16.68 3.90
C LEU A 195 -2.77 18.07 3.37
N LYS A 196 -2.79 19.08 4.25
CA LYS A 196 -3.12 20.47 3.89
C LYS A 196 -1.97 21.24 3.25
N ASN A 197 -0.75 21.09 3.80
CA ASN A 197 0.39 21.96 3.46
C ASN A 197 1.40 21.29 2.50
N GLY A 198 1.21 20.02 2.15
CA GLY A 198 2.10 19.22 1.33
C GLY A 198 3.14 18.43 2.13
N PRO A 199 4.07 17.76 1.43
CA PRO A 199 4.88 16.67 2.03
C PRO A 199 5.78 17.08 3.20
N GLY A 200 6.12 18.35 3.38
CA GLY A 200 6.97 18.80 4.49
C GLY A 200 8.41 18.25 4.43
N ASN A 201 9.22 18.56 5.44
CA ASN A 201 10.60 18.07 5.55
C ASN A 201 10.66 16.70 6.26
N GLY A 202 11.64 15.87 5.91
CA GLY A 202 11.75 14.45 6.14
C GLY A 202 11.94 13.89 7.56
N ASP A 203 11.87 14.67 8.64
CA ASP A 203 12.03 14.19 10.03
C ASP A 203 10.69 14.12 10.77
N SER A 204 9.69 13.48 10.19
CA SER A 204 8.34 13.38 10.74
C SER A 204 7.84 11.96 10.69
N LEU A 205 6.82 11.67 11.50
CA LEU A 205 6.19 10.35 11.57
C LEU A 205 5.62 9.90 10.21
N PHE A 206 5.04 10.84 9.47
CA PHE A 206 4.46 10.55 8.15
C PHE A 206 5.27 11.18 7.02
N ALA A 207 5.51 10.40 5.98
CA ALA A 207 5.96 10.90 4.68
C ALA A 207 4.85 10.73 3.65
N LEU A 208 4.58 11.80 2.90
CA LEU A 208 3.55 11.84 1.87
C LEU A 208 4.13 12.18 0.51
N ASN A 209 3.47 11.65 -0.51
CA ASN A 209 3.42 12.24 -1.83
C ASN A 209 2.03 12.82 -2.04
N VAL A 210 1.94 14.01 -2.55
CA VAL A 210 0.66 14.66 -2.87
C VAL A 210 0.63 14.93 -4.37
N PRO A 211 -0.39 14.46 -5.11
CA PRO A 211 -0.48 14.69 -6.54
C PRO A 211 -0.39 16.16 -6.88
N GLY A 212 0.44 16.51 -7.88
CA GLY A 212 0.64 17.90 -8.30
C GLY A 212 1.76 18.66 -7.57
N TYR A 213 2.31 18.14 -6.47
CA TYR A 213 3.53 18.68 -5.85
C TYR A 213 4.77 18.10 -6.54
N LYS A 214 5.81 18.94 -6.72
CA LYS A 214 7.08 18.51 -7.33
C LYS A 214 7.99 17.75 -6.38
N GLU A 215 7.81 17.97 -5.08
CA GLU A 215 8.63 17.34 -4.05
C GLU A 215 7.92 16.09 -3.51
N SER A 216 8.67 15.01 -3.36
CA SER A 216 8.20 13.77 -2.77
C SER A 216 8.82 13.61 -1.39
N GLY A 217 7.99 13.70 -0.35
CA GLY A 217 8.42 13.42 1.02
C GLY A 217 8.85 11.96 1.20
N ILE A 218 8.21 11.03 0.49
CA ILE A 218 8.53 9.60 0.56
C ILE A 218 9.90 9.29 -0.05
N ILE A 219 10.25 9.91 -1.19
CA ILE A 219 11.60 9.71 -1.77
C ILE A 219 12.67 10.17 -0.79
N GLN A 220 12.50 11.35 -0.19
CA GLN A 220 13.45 11.90 0.78
C GLN A 220 13.59 11.00 2.00
N ALA A 221 12.46 10.51 2.54
CA ALA A 221 12.46 9.62 3.71
C ALA A 221 13.11 8.26 3.40
N TYR A 222 12.84 7.67 2.24
CA TYR A 222 13.51 6.44 1.83
C TYR A 222 15.01 6.63 1.58
N LEU A 223 15.42 7.71 0.91
CA LEU A 223 16.84 7.99 0.69
C LEU A 223 17.57 8.16 2.02
N LYS A 224 16.98 8.94 2.96
CA LYS A 224 17.54 9.10 4.30
C LYS A 224 17.65 7.76 5.01
N MET A 225 16.59 6.95 5.05
CA MET A 225 16.59 5.63 5.69
C MET A 225 17.69 4.73 5.12
N ILE A 226 17.83 4.65 3.79
CA ILE A 226 18.82 3.79 3.12
C ILE A 226 20.23 4.32 3.37
N ASP A 227 20.45 5.63 3.31
CA ASP A 227 21.78 6.24 3.51
C ASP A 227 22.22 6.21 4.98
N ASP A 228 21.29 6.27 5.95
CA ASP A 228 21.55 6.15 7.40
C ASP A 228 21.75 4.68 7.86
N THR A 229 21.41 3.69 7.01
CA THR A 229 21.60 2.26 7.34
C THR A 229 23.08 1.88 7.26
N SER A 230 23.57 1.21 8.31
CA SER A 230 24.95 0.77 8.43
C SER A 230 25.16 -0.74 8.57
N GLN A 231 24.13 -1.50 8.97
CA GLN A 231 24.24 -2.92 9.23
C GLN A 231 23.39 -3.77 8.26
N GLU A 232 22.07 -3.65 8.37
CA GLU A 232 21.13 -4.47 7.60
C GLU A 232 19.91 -3.67 7.17
N LEU A 233 19.46 -3.88 5.92
CA LEU A 233 18.22 -3.38 5.37
C LEU A 233 17.38 -4.55 4.86
N SER A 234 16.20 -4.73 5.45
CA SER A 234 15.21 -5.73 4.99
C SER A 234 14.07 -5.02 4.29
N ILE A 235 13.75 -5.47 3.09
CA ILE A 235 12.75 -4.87 2.21
C ILE A 235 11.73 -5.94 1.82
N ILE A 236 10.45 -5.68 2.08
CA ILE A 236 9.34 -6.45 1.50
C ILE A 236 8.57 -5.49 0.59
N MET A 237 8.48 -5.83 -0.70
CA MET A 237 7.94 -4.92 -1.70
C MET A 237 7.13 -5.66 -2.76
N SER A 238 5.86 -5.30 -2.90
CA SER A 238 4.96 -5.89 -3.89
C SER A 238 5.40 -5.60 -5.31
N TYR A 239 5.67 -4.30 -5.60
CA TYR A 239 6.05 -3.83 -6.93
C TYR A 239 7.36 -3.04 -6.86
N LEU A 240 8.34 -3.57 -7.59
CA LEU A 240 9.74 -3.12 -7.53
C LEU A 240 10.23 -2.73 -8.92
N MET A 241 10.18 -1.44 -9.21
CA MET A 241 10.79 -0.82 -10.38
C MET A 241 11.25 0.59 -9.99
N PRO A 242 12.26 0.67 -9.09
CA PRO A 242 12.65 1.91 -8.44
C PRO A 242 13.22 2.91 -9.43
N ILE A 243 13.06 4.16 -9.08
CA ILE A 243 13.74 5.28 -9.73
C ILE A 243 15.27 5.16 -9.53
N LYS A 244 15.99 5.88 -10.37
CA LYS A 244 17.48 5.83 -10.36
C LYS A 244 18.05 6.19 -9.00
N GLU A 245 17.52 7.21 -8.34
CA GLU A 245 17.97 7.71 -7.04
C GLU A 245 17.90 6.63 -5.95
N ILE A 246 16.79 5.87 -5.88
CA ILE A 246 16.63 4.76 -4.94
C ILE A 246 17.56 3.59 -5.30
N THR A 247 17.67 3.26 -6.60
CA THR A 247 18.58 2.21 -7.05
C THR A 247 20.01 2.54 -6.70
N ASP A 248 20.45 3.78 -6.90
CA ASP A 248 21.80 4.24 -6.57
C ASP A 248 22.02 4.27 -5.04
N ALA A 249 21.00 4.62 -4.24
CA ALA A 249 21.09 4.57 -2.78
C ALA A 249 21.28 3.13 -2.27
N LEU A 250 20.52 2.16 -2.81
CA LEU A 250 20.68 0.74 -2.48
C LEU A 250 22.11 0.23 -2.84
N LYS A 251 22.65 0.63 -3.99
CA LYS A 251 24.03 0.31 -4.36
C LYS A 251 25.04 0.94 -3.41
N ARG A 252 24.88 2.23 -3.04
CA ARG A 252 25.74 2.86 -2.04
C ARG A 252 25.68 2.16 -0.70
N ALA A 253 24.49 1.68 -0.28
CA ALA A 253 24.37 0.89 0.95
C ALA A 253 25.18 -0.41 0.86
N LEU A 254 25.10 -1.14 -0.25
CA LEU A 254 25.91 -2.32 -0.51
C LEU A 254 27.42 -1.99 -0.53
N ASP A 255 27.82 -0.87 -1.14
CA ASP A 255 29.23 -0.42 -1.18
C ASP A 255 29.79 -0.10 0.22
N ARG A 256 28.90 0.31 1.17
CA ARG A 256 29.25 0.49 2.58
C ARG A 256 29.29 -0.82 3.38
N GLY A 257 28.93 -1.96 2.76
CA GLY A 257 28.89 -3.28 3.42
C GLY A 257 27.57 -3.60 4.12
N VAL A 258 26.51 -2.82 3.88
CA VAL A 258 25.17 -3.11 4.40
C VAL A 258 24.65 -4.42 3.80
N LYS A 259 24.16 -5.31 4.65
CA LYS A 259 23.46 -6.53 4.21
C LYS A 259 22.06 -6.16 3.76
N ILE A 260 21.66 -6.55 2.56
CA ILE A 260 20.29 -6.27 2.07
C ILE A 260 19.56 -7.58 1.85
N ARG A 261 18.36 -7.69 2.46
CA ARG A 261 17.40 -8.76 2.19
C ARG A 261 16.21 -8.14 1.44
N LEU A 262 15.92 -8.67 0.27
CA LEU A 262 14.79 -8.25 -0.56
C LEU A 262 13.81 -9.39 -0.74
N LEU A 263 12.54 -9.16 -0.42
CA LEU A 263 11.46 -10.09 -0.69
C LEU A 263 10.47 -9.47 -1.69
N ILE A 264 10.16 -10.23 -2.73
CA ILE A 264 9.14 -9.93 -3.74
C ILE A 264 8.18 -11.11 -3.86
N PRO A 265 6.93 -10.94 -4.30
CA PRO A 265 6.07 -12.08 -4.61
C PRO A 265 6.62 -12.89 -5.78
N GLU A 266 6.48 -14.22 -5.73
CA GLU A 266 6.84 -15.09 -6.83
C GLU A 266 5.98 -14.82 -8.07
N LYS A 267 4.70 -14.56 -7.85
CA LYS A 267 3.73 -14.20 -8.89
C LYS A 267 3.01 -12.92 -8.46
N ALA A 268 3.51 -11.79 -8.91
CA ALA A 268 2.80 -10.53 -8.74
C ALA A 268 1.69 -10.40 -9.79
N ASN A 269 0.55 -9.85 -9.39
CA ASN A 269 -0.57 -9.57 -10.32
C ASN A 269 -0.24 -8.44 -11.32
N TYR A 270 0.65 -7.51 -10.94
CA TYR A 270 1.22 -6.46 -11.80
C TYR A 270 2.74 -6.45 -11.68
N LEU A 271 3.44 -5.95 -12.71
CA LEU A 271 4.89 -5.73 -12.70
C LEU A 271 5.75 -6.97 -12.34
N ASN A 272 5.24 -8.17 -12.60
CA ASN A 272 5.93 -9.40 -12.24
C ASN A 272 7.32 -9.52 -12.89
N ASP A 273 7.43 -9.18 -14.18
CA ASP A 273 8.68 -9.20 -14.91
C ASP A 273 9.63 -8.07 -14.49
N SER A 274 9.10 -6.88 -14.17
CA SER A 274 9.88 -5.74 -13.64
C SER A 274 10.45 -6.02 -12.26
N ASN A 275 9.68 -6.67 -11.36
CA ASN A 275 10.14 -7.13 -10.05
C ASN A 275 11.39 -8.02 -10.21
N ARG A 276 11.29 -9.06 -11.04
CA ARG A 276 12.38 -10.03 -11.29
C ARG A 276 13.59 -9.38 -11.97
N TYR A 277 13.35 -8.51 -12.97
CA TYR A 277 14.41 -7.77 -13.64
C TYR A 277 15.18 -6.89 -12.66
N THR A 278 14.48 -6.11 -11.84
CA THR A 278 15.13 -5.22 -10.87
C THR A 278 15.92 -6.00 -9.82
N ALA A 279 15.31 -7.07 -9.27
CA ALA A 279 15.98 -7.94 -8.31
C ALA A 279 17.26 -8.56 -8.92
N MET A 280 17.19 -9.01 -10.19
CA MET A 280 18.36 -9.54 -10.90
C MET A 280 19.47 -8.50 -11.08
N VAL A 281 19.11 -7.26 -11.46
CA VAL A 281 20.11 -6.17 -11.66
C VAL A 281 20.86 -5.86 -10.36
N LEU A 282 20.15 -5.82 -9.23
CA LEU A 282 20.77 -5.60 -7.91
C LEU A 282 21.60 -6.82 -7.47
N TYR A 283 21.11 -8.03 -7.72
CA TYR A 283 21.83 -9.27 -7.43
C TYR A 283 23.15 -9.36 -8.20
N ASP A 284 23.12 -9.08 -9.52
CA ASP A 284 24.32 -9.11 -10.36
C ASP A 284 25.35 -8.06 -9.89
N TYR A 285 24.89 -6.86 -9.50
CA TYR A 285 25.74 -5.83 -8.94
C TYR A 285 26.42 -6.32 -7.64
N ALA A 286 25.65 -6.86 -6.72
CA ALA A 286 26.16 -7.34 -5.44
C ALA A 286 27.11 -8.53 -5.62
N ASN A 287 26.74 -9.52 -6.43
CA ASN A 287 27.55 -10.71 -6.69
C ASN A 287 28.90 -10.37 -7.35
N LYS A 288 28.90 -9.43 -8.30
CA LYS A 288 30.13 -8.96 -8.95
C LYS A 288 31.13 -8.35 -7.96
N ASN A 289 30.61 -7.69 -6.91
CA ASN A 289 31.42 -6.97 -5.93
C ASN A 289 31.61 -7.75 -4.60
N GLY A 290 31.02 -8.95 -4.47
CA GLY A 290 31.11 -9.77 -3.25
C GLY A 290 30.30 -9.25 -2.08
N TYR A 291 29.21 -8.52 -2.33
CA TYR A 291 28.34 -7.95 -1.29
C TYR A 291 27.23 -8.94 -0.84
N ASP A 292 26.76 -8.82 0.39
CA ASP A 292 25.68 -9.66 0.94
C ASP A 292 24.30 -9.07 0.55
N PHE A 293 23.81 -9.53 -0.61
CA PHE A 293 22.47 -9.22 -1.10
C PHE A 293 21.69 -10.52 -1.31
N ARG A 294 20.60 -10.69 -0.58
CA ARG A 294 19.77 -11.90 -0.61
C ARG A 294 18.38 -11.58 -1.11
N ILE A 295 17.90 -12.37 -2.06
CA ILE A 295 16.55 -12.25 -2.62
C ILE A 295 15.71 -13.43 -2.14
N TYR A 296 14.47 -13.12 -1.79
CA TYR A 296 13.45 -14.10 -1.42
C TYR A 296 12.21 -13.90 -2.29
N MET A 297 11.52 -14.98 -2.62
CA MET A 297 10.26 -14.97 -3.34
C MET A 297 9.19 -15.66 -2.51
N SER A 298 8.10 -14.96 -2.25
CA SER A 298 6.95 -15.45 -1.51
C SER A 298 5.98 -16.14 -2.46
N GLU A 299 5.54 -17.36 -2.14
CA GLU A 299 4.50 -18.07 -2.89
C GLU A 299 3.17 -17.31 -2.85
N LYS A 300 2.85 -16.73 -1.69
CA LYS A 300 1.66 -15.87 -1.51
C LYS A 300 1.89 -14.50 -2.15
N MET A 301 0.83 -13.88 -2.64
CA MET A 301 0.92 -12.48 -3.08
C MET A 301 1.18 -11.57 -1.89
N THR A 302 2.45 -11.24 -1.66
CA THR A 302 2.85 -10.31 -0.62
C THR A 302 2.66 -8.89 -1.13
N HIS A 303 1.55 -8.26 -0.73
CA HIS A 303 1.20 -6.90 -1.15
C HIS A 303 1.79 -5.82 -0.23
N ILE A 304 2.65 -6.20 0.72
CA ILE A 304 3.33 -5.33 1.69
C ILE A 304 4.26 -4.33 0.98
N LYS A 305 4.32 -3.11 1.50
CA LYS A 305 5.27 -2.06 1.17
C LYS A 305 5.92 -1.60 2.47
N ALA A 306 6.98 -2.30 2.86
CA ALA A 306 7.65 -2.04 4.13
C ALA A 306 9.16 -2.24 4.04
N MET A 307 9.88 -1.48 4.86
CA MET A 307 11.33 -1.59 5.06
C MET A 307 11.69 -1.52 6.52
N ILE A 308 12.70 -2.28 6.92
CA ILE A 308 13.28 -2.24 8.27
C ILE A 308 14.80 -2.10 8.14
N SER A 309 15.34 -1.10 8.83
CA SER A 309 16.77 -1.00 9.12
C SER A 309 17.02 -1.16 10.61
N GLU A 310 18.29 -1.13 11.06
CA GLU A 310 18.62 -1.11 12.48
C GLU A 310 18.01 0.08 13.24
N ASN A 311 17.69 1.19 12.55
CA ASN A 311 17.24 2.42 13.18
C ASN A 311 15.78 2.78 12.88
N THR A 312 15.23 2.30 11.74
CA THR A 312 13.96 2.81 11.21
C THR A 312 13.08 1.68 10.69
N ILE A 313 11.78 1.82 10.90
CA ILE A 313 10.72 1.02 10.29
C ILE A 313 9.89 1.92 9.39
N SER A 314 9.62 1.50 8.15
CA SER A 314 8.67 2.15 7.25
C SER A 314 7.58 1.17 6.80
N ILE A 315 6.32 1.58 6.91
CA ILE A 315 5.13 0.85 6.46
C ILE A 315 4.17 1.83 5.80
N GLY A 316 3.57 1.47 4.65
CA GLY A 316 2.57 2.34 4.02
C GLY A 316 2.02 1.83 2.69
N SER A 317 1.56 2.77 1.88
CA SER A 317 0.96 2.48 0.57
C SER A 317 1.95 2.53 -0.60
N ALA A 318 3.13 3.16 -0.42
CA ALA A 318 4.05 3.47 -1.50
C ALA A 318 4.87 2.28 -1.96
N ASN A 319 4.67 1.88 -3.21
CA ASN A 319 5.55 0.94 -3.90
C ASN A 319 6.86 1.62 -4.34
N LEU A 320 7.91 0.84 -4.50
CA LEU A 320 9.15 1.32 -5.10
C LEU A 320 9.05 1.32 -6.64
N THR A 321 8.16 2.17 -7.16
CA THR A 321 7.99 2.38 -8.61
C THR A 321 8.04 3.87 -8.94
N GLY A 322 8.42 4.23 -10.17
CA GLY A 322 8.43 5.63 -10.59
C GLY A 322 7.05 6.29 -10.48
N ARG A 323 5.98 5.55 -10.81
CA ARG A 323 4.60 6.02 -10.69
C ARG A 323 4.22 6.34 -9.25
N SER A 324 4.49 5.42 -8.32
CA SER A 324 4.19 5.59 -6.89
C SER A 324 5.00 6.73 -6.27
N LEU A 325 6.29 6.83 -6.63
CA LEU A 325 7.20 7.79 -6.01
C LEU A 325 7.08 9.22 -6.57
N TRP A 326 6.60 9.41 -7.81
CA TRP A 326 6.56 10.74 -8.44
C TRP A 326 5.17 11.22 -8.87
N LYS A 327 4.21 10.32 -9.07
CA LYS A 327 2.95 10.68 -9.70
C LYS A 327 1.72 10.46 -8.84
N GLN A 328 1.78 9.47 -7.94
CA GLN A 328 0.65 9.11 -7.09
C GLN A 328 0.77 9.76 -5.71
N GLY A 329 -0.38 10.12 -5.14
CA GLY A 329 -0.51 10.33 -3.70
C GLY A 329 -0.24 9.03 -2.97
N GLU A 330 0.57 9.10 -1.95
CA GLU A 330 0.96 7.95 -1.13
C GLU A 330 1.18 8.41 0.31
N LEU A 331 0.99 7.51 1.25
CA LEU A 331 1.19 7.75 2.67
C LEU A 331 1.99 6.62 3.31
N ASN A 332 3.13 6.95 3.90
CA ASN A 332 3.95 6.02 4.65
C ASN A 332 4.23 6.54 6.07
N LEU A 333 4.19 5.62 7.02
CA LEU A 333 4.74 5.78 8.35
C LEU A 333 6.26 5.59 8.30
N PHE A 334 7.01 6.43 9.03
CA PHE A 334 8.43 6.23 9.36
C PHE A 334 8.61 6.41 10.86
N THR A 335 9.07 5.37 11.54
CA THR A 335 9.24 5.40 12.99
C THR A 335 10.53 4.69 13.41
N GLN A 336 10.93 4.85 14.67
CA GLN A 336 12.15 4.23 15.19
C GLN A 336 11.99 2.71 15.30
N ASN A 337 13.06 1.99 14.93
CA ASN A 337 13.18 0.56 15.23
C ASN A 337 13.77 0.39 16.64
N ASP A 338 12.91 0.38 17.62
CA ASP A 338 13.24 0.26 19.04
C ASP A 338 12.79 -1.09 19.65
N ASP A 339 12.71 -1.14 20.99
CA ASP A 339 12.24 -2.33 21.72
C ASP A 339 10.75 -2.29 22.08
N SER A 340 9.95 -1.43 21.43
CA SER A 340 8.50 -1.38 21.61
C SER A 340 7.82 -2.66 21.13
N ASP A 341 6.60 -2.89 21.60
CA ASP A 341 5.79 -4.03 21.15
C ASP A 341 5.51 -3.95 19.66
N PHE A 342 5.26 -2.74 19.15
CA PHE A 342 5.09 -2.51 17.71
C PHE A 342 6.33 -2.92 16.91
N ALA A 343 7.52 -2.42 17.27
CA ALA A 343 8.75 -2.73 16.53
C ALA A 343 9.11 -4.22 16.60
N ARG A 344 8.88 -4.87 17.77
CA ARG A 344 9.05 -6.33 17.90
C ARG A 344 8.08 -7.09 16.99
N SER A 345 6.79 -6.72 17.00
CA SER A 345 5.78 -7.36 16.16
C SER A 345 6.12 -7.25 14.66
N VAL A 346 6.58 -6.09 14.20
CA VAL A 346 7.02 -5.92 12.80
C VAL A 346 8.21 -6.82 12.49
N LYS A 347 9.25 -6.84 13.34
CA LYS A 347 10.44 -7.68 13.16
C LYS A 347 10.09 -9.18 13.12
N GLU A 348 9.30 -9.66 14.07
CA GLU A 348 8.87 -11.06 14.14
C GLU A 348 8.05 -11.47 12.91
N ASN A 349 7.16 -10.61 12.44
CA ASN A 349 6.39 -10.88 11.25
C ASN A 349 7.25 -10.89 9.98
N PHE A 350 8.22 -9.97 9.86
CA PHE A 350 9.21 -9.99 8.77
C PHE A 350 9.98 -11.29 8.75
N GLU A 351 10.54 -11.72 9.89
CA GLU A 351 11.29 -12.99 9.97
C GLU A 351 10.42 -14.20 9.58
N THR A 352 9.16 -14.22 10.01
CA THR A 352 8.20 -15.26 9.62
C THR A 352 8.00 -15.30 8.10
N ILE A 353 7.75 -14.15 7.47
CA ILE A 353 7.53 -14.07 6.02
C ILE A 353 8.80 -14.46 5.25
N PHE A 354 9.99 -14.02 5.70
CA PHE A 354 11.25 -14.41 5.07
C PHE A 354 11.52 -15.92 5.23
N ALA A 355 11.23 -16.50 6.41
CA ALA A 355 11.40 -17.93 6.67
C ALA A 355 10.47 -18.82 5.81
N ASP A 356 9.25 -18.35 5.55
CA ASP A 356 8.25 -19.02 4.71
C ASP A 356 8.50 -18.82 3.20
N SER A 357 9.50 -18.02 2.83
CA SER A 357 9.76 -17.66 1.44
C SER A 357 10.97 -18.39 0.86
N MET A 358 10.94 -18.64 -0.44
CA MET A 358 12.05 -19.30 -1.15
C MET A 358 13.20 -18.33 -1.37
N GLN A 359 14.37 -18.64 -0.82
CA GLN A 359 15.57 -17.88 -1.14
C GLN A 359 16.05 -18.18 -2.57
N VAL A 360 16.25 -17.12 -3.36
CA VAL A 360 16.82 -17.20 -4.72
C VAL A 360 18.30 -17.56 -4.63
N LYS A 361 18.67 -18.68 -5.27
CA LYS A 361 20.06 -19.18 -5.29
C LYS A 361 20.83 -18.87 -6.57
N ASN A 362 20.09 -18.59 -7.65
CA ASN A 362 20.68 -18.24 -8.94
C ASN A 362 19.72 -17.39 -9.78
N THR A 363 20.25 -16.70 -10.77
CA THR A 363 19.49 -15.77 -11.63
C THR A 363 18.47 -16.47 -12.55
N GLN A 364 18.54 -17.78 -12.75
CA GLN A 364 17.54 -18.50 -13.53
C GLN A 364 16.17 -18.49 -12.87
N GLN A 365 16.11 -18.37 -11.53
CA GLN A 365 14.88 -18.23 -10.77
C GLN A 365 14.23 -16.86 -10.97
N LEU A 366 14.98 -15.85 -11.43
CA LEU A 366 14.54 -14.49 -11.77
C LEU A 366 14.27 -14.32 -13.28
N LYS A 367 13.90 -15.41 -13.97
CA LYS A 367 13.58 -15.35 -15.40
C LYS A 367 12.42 -14.38 -15.66
N HIS A 368 12.62 -13.50 -16.63
CA HIS A 368 11.66 -12.46 -17.02
C HIS A 368 11.70 -12.20 -18.52
N SER A 369 10.68 -11.57 -19.07
CA SER A 369 10.59 -11.11 -20.45
C SER A 369 11.07 -9.66 -20.57
N LYS A 370 12.13 -9.41 -21.33
CA LYS A 370 12.63 -8.04 -21.57
C LYS A 370 11.57 -7.16 -22.29
N LEU A 371 10.75 -7.77 -23.15
CA LEU A 371 9.68 -7.06 -23.85
C LEU A 371 8.59 -6.60 -22.86
N VAL A 372 8.18 -7.50 -21.95
CA VAL A 372 7.18 -7.16 -20.92
C VAL A 372 7.73 -6.08 -19.99
N VAL A 373 8.97 -6.18 -19.52
CA VAL A 373 9.64 -5.13 -18.72
C VAL A 373 9.63 -3.78 -19.44
N LEU A 374 9.84 -3.76 -20.77
CA LEU A 374 9.78 -2.51 -21.53
C LEU A 374 8.35 -1.94 -21.57
N MET A 375 7.34 -2.78 -21.76
CA MET A 375 5.93 -2.36 -21.75
C MET A 375 5.51 -1.84 -20.37
N GLU A 376 5.86 -2.55 -19.30
CA GLU A 376 5.62 -2.13 -17.90
C GLU A 376 6.31 -0.79 -17.58
N LYS A 377 7.52 -0.55 -18.09
CA LYS A 377 8.20 0.76 -17.96
C LYS A 377 7.43 1.89 -18.61
N PHE A 378 6.87 1.68 -19.80
CA PHE A 378 6.04 2.69 -20.47
C PHE A 378 4.75 2.99 -19.71
N GLU A 379 4.13 2.00 -19.08
CA GLU A 379 2.92 2.20 -18.28
C GLU A 379 3.22 2.96 -16.97
N MET A 380 4.38 2.75 -16.38
CA MET A 380 4.80 3.36 -15.12
C MET A 380 5.55 4.70 -15.28
N SER A 381 5.97 5.07 -16.50
CA SER A 381 6.57 6.36 -16.82
C SER A 381 5.50 7.40 -17.15
#